data_8636afb6ea35008ca18b02bd2f0c139d
#
_entry.id   8636afb6ea35008ca18b02bd2f0c139d
#
_cell.length_a   1.000
_cell.length_b   1.000
_cell.length_c   1.000
_cell.angle_alpha   90.00
_cell.angle_beta   90.00
_cell.angle_gamma   90.00
#
_symmetry.space_group_name_H-M   'P 1'
#
loop_
_entity.id
_entity.type
_entity.pdbx_description
1 polymer ?
#
loop_
_entity_poly.entity_id
_entity_poly.type
_entity_poly.pdbx_seq_one_letter_code
_entity_poly.pdbx_strand_id
1 'polypeptide(L)'
;NDYVQKQQARVLFDHWMEADYLNESNQQILHKPDHGAPPKQLTGSYSNAYLDTNDTDKDGLFDFVEWQIKTDSTDVDTDGDGVPDGQEFLDDNTLPNDASDYLPSKPLTDVTAYDGSKDVTVTGTVSKPLIADPSDTSKLLQITDAAAGNVTVKLQAYDEASNSYTDTTYGTATIPFADLVTGNLSINVGANTIPDGTKVVLVSYSPNGKHAVMGDPLSFSVPDKDKYNANGGTVNQDYGTKAKEQDILDAVTVTETKGGQEVPVSADKIQQKAIKGTIPEPSADGSDQTVTVEVTYADGSKEEATVTISYGEAKDKYAPVGQEVSVNKGSQPNAEAGIQNKNDLPQGTTYDWKAPVDTSTPGETTGTVVVTYPDGTKDEVEVKVNVIDARTDTEKYTAQVCNPDGIVLGGGIMAQED
;
A
#
# COMPACT_ATOMS: atom_id res chain seq x y z
N ASN A 1 -53.55 0.46 -0.05
CA ASN A 1 -54.73 -0.07 0.70
C ASN A 1 -55.55 -1.11 -0.13
N ASP A 2 -55.98 -0.75 -1.32
CA ASP A 2 -56.75 -1.63 -2.20
C ASP A 2 -55.95 -2.91 -2.68
N TYR A 3 -54.67 -2.75 -2.85
CA TYR A 3 -53.75 -3.84 -3.22
C TYR A 3 -53.59 -4.83 -2.07
N VAL A 4 -53.34 -4.37 -0.88
CA VAL A 4 -53.19 -5.18 0.33
C VAL A 4 -54.46 -5.96 0.62
N GLN A 5 -55.59 -5.29 0.55
CA GLN A 5 -56.90 -5.99 0.72
C GLN A 5 -57.15 -7.06 -0.33
N LYS A 6 -56.71 -6.84 -1.58
CA LYS A 6 -56.81 -7.84 -2.64
C LYS A 6 -55.88 -9.04 -2.40
N GLN A 7 -54.68 -8.82 -1.90
CA GLN A 7 -53.75 -9.90 -1.58
C GLN A 7 -54.28 -10.75 -0.42
N GLN A 8 -54.76 -10.14 0.63
CA GLN A 8 -55.35 -10.86 1.77
C GLN A 8 -56.62 -11.62 1.35
N ALA A 9 -57.47 -11.02 0.54
CA ALA A 9 -58.64 -11.68 0.00
C ALA A 9 -58.27 -12.88 -0.89
N ARG A 10 -57.16 -12.80 -1.63
CA ARG A 10 -56.66 -13.92 -2.44
C ARG A 10 -56.15 -15.07 -1.57
N VAL A 11 -55.43 -14.81 -0.51
CA VAL A 11 -54.95 -15.81 0.44
C VAL A 11 -56.14 -16.57 1.05
N LEU A 12 -57.14 -15.85 1.49
CA LEU A 12 -58.39 -16.46 2.00
C LEU A 12 -59.09 -17.33 0.95
N PHE A 13 -59.13 -16.87 -0.30
CA PHE A 13 -59.71 -17.60 -1.40
C PHE A 13 -58.93 -18.84 -1.77
N ASP A 14 -57.62 -18.73 -1.90
CA ASP A 14 -56.75 -19.87 -2.25
C ASP A 14 -56.80 -20.94 -1.15
N HIS A 15 -56.74 -20.53 0.11
CA HIS A 15 -56.89 -21.46 1.23
C HIS A 15 -58.23 -22.16 1.24
N TRP A 16 -59.25 -21.47 0.80
CA TRP A 16 -60.60 -21.99 0.67
C TRP A 16 -60.75 -23.01 -0.45
N MET A 17 -60.00 -22.85 -1.53
CA MET A 17 -60.04 -23.75 -2.67
C MET A 17 -59.19 -25.00 -2.45
N GLU A 18 -58.20 -24.97 -1.57
CA GLU A 18 -57.34 -26.12 -1.29
C GLU A 18 -57.91 -27.14 -0.32
N ALA A 19 -58.94 -26.79 0.40
CA ALA A 19 -59.56 -27.70 1.32
C ALA A 19 -60.99 -28.07 0.82
N ASP A 20 -61.35 -29.31 0.95
CA ASP A 20 -62.72 -29.82 0.68
C ASP A 20 -63.69 -29.23 1.71
N TYR A 21 -64.02 -27.94 1.60
CA TYR A 21 -64.84 -27.20 2.55
C TYR A 21 -66.32 -27.24 2.23
N LEU A 22 -66.71 -28.03 1.23
CA LEU A 22 -68.12 -28.28 0.92
C LEU A 22 -68.52 -29.61 1.50
N ASN A 23 -69.53 -29.63 2.38
CA ASN A 23 -70.14 -30.86 2.75
C ASN A 23 -70.98 -31.40 1.60
N GLU A 24 -71.52 -32.65 1.72
CA GLU A 24 -72.31 -33.28 0.74
C GLU A 24 -73.59 -32.50 0.36
N SER A 25 -73.94 -31.48 1.09
CA SER A 25 -75.10 -30.61 0.84
C SER A 25 -74.65 -29.22 0.24
N ASN A 26 -73.43 -29.09 -0.27
CA ASN A 26 -72.83 -27.82 -0.72
C ASN A 26 -72.88 -26.72 0.33
N GLN A 27 -72.90 -27.08 1.60
CA GLN A 27 -72.76 -26.14 2.67
C GLN A 27 -71.28 -25.96 2.99
N GLN A 28 -70.86 -24.74 3.08
CA GLN A 28 -69.51 -24.47 3.51
C GLN A 28 -69.26 -24.88 4.95
N ILE A 29 -68.33 -25.78 5.10
CA ILE A 29 -67.78 -26.11 6.42
C ILE A 29 -66.39 -25.52 6.48
N LEU A 30 -66.14 -24.71 7.44
CA LEU A 30 -64.78 -24.30 7.72
C LEU A 30 -63.99 -25.47 8.25
N HIS A 31 -62.88 -25.77 7.65
CA HIS A 31 -61.93 -26.72 8.16
C HIS A 31 -61.56 -26.32 9.56
N LYS A 32 -61.58 -27.24 10.47
CA LYS A 32 -61.17 -27.00 11.85
C LYS A 32 -59.64 -27.14 11.90
N PRO A 33 -58.93 -26.05 11.97
CA PRO A 33 -57.48 -26.14 12.03
C PRO A 33 -57.02 -26.71 13.34
N ASP A 34 -55.80 -27.26 13.35
CA ASP A 34 -55.19 -27.90 14.51
C ASP A 34 -54.98 -26.96 15.70
N HIS A 35 -55.04 -25.65 15.50
CA HIS A 35 -54.77 -24.61 16.47
C HIS A 35 -55.97 -23.73 16.87
N GLY A 36 -57.17 -24.17 16.57
CA GLY A 36 -58.38 -23.51 17.04
C GLY A 36 -59.48 -23.35 15.99
N ALA A 37 -60.58 -22.76 16.37
CA ALA A 37 -61.66 -22.44 15.45
C ALA A 37 -61.42 -21.05 14.85
N PRO A 38 -61.76 -20.82 13.59
CA PRO A 38 -61.68 -19.50 12.99
C PRO A 38 -62.51 -18.49 13.80
N PRO A 39 -62.09 -17.24 13.84
CA PRO A 39 -62.79 -16.19 14.61
C PRO A 39 -64.23 -15.99 14.19
N LYS A 40 -64.59 -16.31 12.96
CA LYS A 40 -65.99 -16.23 12.48
C LYS A 40 -66.30 -17.42 11.54
N GLN A 41 -67.53 -17.90 11.63
CA GLN A 41 -68.08 -18.91 10.71
C GLN A 41 -68.60 -18.16 9.47
N LEU A 42 -68.08 -18.53 8.28
CA LEU A 42 -68.62 -18.03 7.02
C LEU A 42 -69.91 -18.75 6.72
N THR A 43 -71.04 -18.03 6.75
CA THR A 43 -72.34 -18.57 6.36
C THR A 43 -72.90 -17.67 5.25
N GLY A 44 -73.15 -18.23 4.08
CA GLY A 44 -73.80 -17.52 2.98
C GLY A 44 -73.17 -17.76 1.59
N SER A 45 -73.73 -17.11 0.57
CA SER A 45 -73.20 -17.15 -0.79
C SER A 45 -71.93 -16.35 -0.90
N TYR A 46 -71.04 -16.71 -1.84
CA TYR A 46 -69.73 -16.10 -2.09
C TYR A 46 -69.76 -14.55 -2.21
N SER A 47 -70.88 -13.95 -2.61
CA SER A 47 -71.03 -12.52 -2.74
C SER A 47 -71.14 -11.75 -1.39
N ASN A 48 -71.29 -12.49 -0.29
CA ASN A 48 -71.44 -11.95 1.05
C ASN A 48 -70.44 -12.59 2.04
N ALA A 49 -69.36 -13.11 1.56
CA ALA A 49 -68.27 -13.55 2.46
C ALA A 49 -67.84 -12.37 3.32
N TYR A 50 -68.16 -12.45 4.59
CA TYR A 50 -67.75 -11.47 5.55
C TYR A 50 -66.27 -11.61 5.77
N LEU A 51 -65.52 -10.73 5.13
CA LEU A 51 -64.09 -10.59 5.43
C LEU A 51 -63.98 -9.93 6.78
N ASP A 52 -63.43 -10.63 7.72
CA ASP A 52 -62.94 -10.01 8.94
C ASP A 52 -61.75 -9.12 8.58
N THR A 53 -61.94 -7.82 8.71
CA THR A 53 -60.95 -6.82 8.38
C THR A 53 -60.38 -6.17 9.67
N ASN A 54 -60.55 -6.84 10.81
CA ASN A 54 -59.88 -6.42 12.00
C ASN A 54 -58.40 -6.66 11.82
N ASP A 55 -57.59 -5.75 12.27
CA ASP A 55 -56.18 -5.72 12.35
C ASP A 55 -55.85 -5.16 13.73
N THR A 56 -55.63 -6.07 14.68
CA THR A 56 -55.64 -5.72 16.10
C THR A 56 -54.33 -5.01 16.49
N ASP A 57 -53.21 -5.44 15.99
CA ASP A 57 -51.88 -4.89 16.27
C ASP A 57 -51.43 -3.85 15.25
N LYS A 58 -52.14 -3.77 14.10
CA LYS A 58 -51.93 -2.77 13.02
C LYS A 58 -50.67 -2.97 12.19
N ASP A 59 -50.22 -4.19 12.03
CA ASP A 59 -49.11 -4.55 11.18
C ASP A 59 -49.45 -4.59 9.68
N GLY A 60 -50.74 -4.53 9.37
CA GLY A 60 -51.31 -4.55 8.01
C GLY A 60 -51.92 -5.90 7.62
N LEU A 61 -51.79 -6.95 8.42
CA LEU A 61 -52.53 -8.21 8.25
C LEU A 61 -53.88 -8.12 8.98
N PHE A 62 -54.82 -8.88 8.47
CA PHE A 62 -56.08 -9.07 9.19
C PHE A 62 -55.96 -10.22 10.19
N ASP A 63 -56.51 -10.10 11.38
CA ASP A 63 -56.51 -11.13 12.43
C ASP A 63 -56.84 -12.54 11.88
N PHE A 64 -57.72 -12.62 10.91
CA PHE A 64 -58.08 -13.89 10.27
C PHE A 64 -56.95 -14.46 9.41
N VAL A 65 -56.18 -13.62 8.70
CA VAL A 65 -55.02 -14.05 7.89
C VAL A 65 -53.91 -14.54 8.79
N GLU A 66 -53.62 -13.80 9.86
CA GLU A 66 -52.64 -14.19 10.85
C GLU A 66 -52.93 -15.53 11.49
N TRP A 67 -54.19 -15.76 11.87
CA TRP A 67 -54.60 -17.06 12.35
C TRP A 67 -54.34 -18.19 11.32
N GLN A 68 -54.49 -17.92 10.01
CA GLN A 68 -54.20 -18.89 8.93
C GLN A 68 -52.70 -19.17 8.79
N ILE A 69 -51.87 -18.15 8.85
CA ILE A 69 -50.41 -18.25 8.69
C ILE A 69 -49.69 -18.54 10.00
N LYS A 70 -50.44 -18.56 11.13
CA LYS A 70 -49.95 -18.88 12.50
C LYS A 70 -49.05 -17.82 13.12
N THR A 71 -49.38 -16.58 12.84
CA THR A 71 -48.84 -15.44 13.59
C THR A 71 -49.79 -15.02 14.72
N ASP A 72 -49.31 -14.16 15.62
CA ASP A 72 -50.06 -13.66 16.77
C ASP A 72 -50.67 -12.31 16.44
N SER A 73 -51.98 -12.23 16.24
CA SER A 73 -52.73 -11.02 15.88
C SER A 73 -52.73 -9.90 16.95
N THR A 74 -51.97 -10.07 18.00
CA THR A 74 -51.75 -9.05 19.04
C THR A 74 -50.31 -8.62 19.13
N ASP A 75 -49.43 -9.21 18.32
CA ASP A 75 -47.98 -8.89 18.26
C ASP A 75 -47.58 -8.58 16.83
N VAL A 76 -47.19 -7.37 16.56
CA VAL A 76 -46.84 -6.89 15.22
C VAL A 76 -45.61 -7.57 14.57
N ASP A 77 -44.89 -8.38 15.36
CA ASP A 77 -43.64 -9.07 14.99
C ASP A 77 -43.57 -10.38 15.76
N THR A 78 -44.31 -11.37 15.30
CA THR A 78 -44.54 -12.66 16.00
C THR A 78 -43.23 -13.38 16.31
N ASP A 79 -42.24 -13.36 15.44
CA ASP A 79 -41.00 -14.08 15.63
C ASP A 79 -39.88 -13.22 16.26
N GLY A 80 -40.13 -11.93 16.49
CA GLY A 80 -39.24 -11.04 17.22
C GLY A 80 -37.98 -10.66 16.45
N ASP A 81 -38.03 -10.77 15.14
CA ASP A 81 -36.88 -10.48 14.28
C ASP A 81 -36.76 -8.98 13.92
N GLY A 82 -37.75 -8.15 14.26
CA GLY A 82 -37.78 -6.69 14.05
C GLY A 82 -38.39 -6.27 12.72
N VAL A 83 -38.98 -7.18 11.96
CA VAL A 83 -39.81 -6.89 10.78
C VAL A 83 -41.25 -7.26 11.10
N PRO A 84 -42.25 -6.42 10.83
CA PRO A 84 -43.63 -6.78 11.06
C PRO A 84 -44.10 -7.94 10.19
N ASP A 85 -44.98 -8.81 10.74
CA ASP A 85 -45.55 -9.95 10.02
C ASP A 85 -46.20 -9.52 8.71
N GLY A 86 -46.89 -8.37 8.71
CA GLY A 86 -47.51 -7.81 7.53
C GLY A 86 -46.54 -7.42 6.43
N GLN A 87 -45.40 -6.84 6.80
CA GLN A 87 -44.32 -6.52 5.87
C GLN A 87 -43.73 -7.80 5.24
N GLU A 88 -43.47 -8.79 6.05
CA GLU A 88 -42.87 -10.04 5.60
C GLU A 88 -43.81 -10.80 4.64
N PHE A 89 -45.05 -10.97 5.03
CA PHE A 89 -46.00 -11.74 4.27
C PHE A 89 -46.46 -11.04 2.99
N LEU A 90 -46.69 -9.71 3.02
CA LEU A 90 -47.30 -8.99 1.90
C LEU A 90 -46.25 -8.43 0.93
N ASP A 91 -45.10 -7.99 1.42
CA ASP A 91 -44.12 -7.23 0.63
C ASP A 91 -42.82 -8.02 0.40
N ASP A 92 -42.28 -8.65 1.43
CA ASP A 92 -40.96 -9.29 1.37
C ASP A 92 -41.02 -10.75 0.91
N ASN A 93 -42.16 -11.38 1.03
CA ASN A 93 -42.37 -12.83 0.75
C ASN A 93 -41.40 -13.70 1.59
N THR A 94 -41.28 -13.32 2.85
CA THR A 94 -40.55 -14.06 3.90
C THR A 94 -41.55 -14.72 4.87
N LEU A 95 -41.05 -15.50 5.81
CA LEU A 95 -41.88 -16.22 6.75
C LEU A 95 -42.01 -15.49 8.07
N PRO A 96 -43.14 -14.90 8.42
CA PRO A 96 -43.32 -14.06 9.59
C PRO A 96 -43.33 -14.83 10.94
N ASN A 97 -42.98 -16.11 10.92
CA ASN A 97 -42.81 -16.94 12.11
C ASN A 97 -41.45 -17.68 12.11
N ASP A 98 -40.49 -17.22 11.33
CA ASP A 98 -39.11 -17.74 11.26
C ASP A 98 -38.12 -16.56 11.28
N ALA A 99 -37.75 -16.14 12.46
CA ALA A 99 -36.86 -15.00 12.70
C ALA A 99 -35.53 -15.01 11.92
N SER A 100 -35.17 -16.11 11.27
CA SER A 100 -34.02 -16.23 10.39
C SER A 100 -34.31 -15.98 8.91
N ASP A 101 -35.62 -15.81 8.55
CA ASP A 101 -36.10 -15.73 7.17
C ASP A 101 -36.59 -14.32 6.81
N TYR A 102 -35.71 -13.33 6.80
CA TYR A 102 -36.03 -11.96 6.42
C TYR A 102 -35.17 -11.46 5.27
N LEU A 103 -35.60 -10.41 4.58
CA LEU A 103 -34.78 -9.73 3.58
C LEU A 103 -33.72 -8.87 4.26
N PRO A 104 -32.41 -9.14 4.06
CA PRO A 104 -31.37 -8.23 4.52
C PRO A 104 -31.47 -6.89 3.80
N SER A 105 -30.97 -5.83 4.41
CA SER A 105 -30.83 -4.54 3.73
C SER A 105 -29.86 -4.65 2.56
N LYS A 106 -30.07 -3.80 1.55
CA LYS A 106 -29.10 -3.59 0.48
C LYS A 106 -27.77 -3.15 1.07
N PRO A 107 -26.67 -3.86 0.80
CA PRO A 107 -25.36 -3.45 1.29
C PRO A 107 -24.96 -2.10 0.70
N LEU A 108 -24.49 -1.20 1.58
CA LEU A 108 -23.94 0.08 1.19
C LEU A 108 -22.42 0.02 1.33
N THR A 109 -21.70 0.48 0.32
CA THR A 109 -20.25 0.53 0.33
C THR A 109 -19.79 1.96 0.57
N ASP A 110 -19.06 2.20 1.67
CA ASP A 110 -18.56 3.53 1.99
C ASP A 110 -17.23 3.81 1.31
N VAL A 111 -16.30 2.86 1.33
CA VAL A 111 -14.96 3.02 0.75
C VAL A 111 -14.41 1.68 0.30
N THR A 112 -13.79 1.68 -0.88
CA THR A 112 -12.80 0.66 -1.25
C THR A 112 -11.44 1.27 -1.01
N ALA A 113 -10.75 0.86 0.07
CA ALA A 113 -9.47 1.42 0.44
C ALA A 113 -8.33 0.52 -0.04
N TYR A 114 -7.37 1.13 -0.74
CA TYR A 114 -6.05 0.57 -0.98
C TYR A 114 -5.13 1.16 0.07
N ASP A 115 -4.52 0.33 0.91
CA ASP A 115 -3.61 0.76 1.96
C ASP A 115 -2.13 0.78 1.53
N GLY A 116 -1.87 0.47 0.27
CA GLY A 116 -0.52 0.41 -0.29
C GLY A 116 0.24 -0.88 0.00
N SER A 117 -0.38 -1.84 0.72
CA SER A 117 0.23 -3.14 1.06
C SER A 117 -0.06 -4.24 0.05
N LYS A 118 -0.79 -3.93 -1.03
CA LYS A 118 -1.34 -4.87 -2.01
C LYS A 118 -2.55 -5.66 -1.53
N ASP A 119 -3.00 -5.46 -0.31
CA ASP A 119 -4.28 -5.95 0.18
C ASP A 119 -5.38 -4.93 -0.09
N VAL A 120 -6.61 -5.41 -0.22
CA VAL A 120 -7.79 -4.58 -0.43
C VAL A 120 -8.74 -4.75 0.75
N THR A 121 -9.15 -3.63 1.32
CA THR A 121 -10.20 -3.60 2.32
C THR A 121 -11.45 -2.97 1.74
N VAL A 122 -12.53 -3.74 1.71
CA VAL A 122 -13.87 -3.25 1.36
C VAL A 122 -14.63 -3.03 2.65
N THR A 123 -15.04 -1.79 2.90
CA THR A 123 -15.87 -1.42 4.04
C THR A 123 -17.24 -1.01 3.58
N GLY A 124 -18.22 -1.14 4.45
CA GLY A 124 -19.58 -0.77 4.14
C GLY A 124 -20.50 -1.01 5.31
N THR A 125 -21.78 -0.94 5.06
CA THR A 125 -22.82 -1.25 6.03
C THR A 125 -23.86 -2.14 5.41
N VAL A 126 -24.38 -3.10 6.19
CA VAL A 126 -25.60 -3.81 5.96
C VAL A 126 -26.29 -3.97 7.30
N SER A 127 -27.53 -3.57 7.38
CA SER A 127 -28.31 -3.73 8.59
C SER A 127 -29.55 -4.54 8.26
N LYS A 128 -30.23 -4.99 9.28
CA LYS A 128 -31.58 -5.49 9.12
C LYS A 128 -32.50 -4.30 8.78
N PRO A 129 -33.52 -4.47 7.92
CA PRO A 129 -34.45 -3.40 7.56
C PRO A 129 -35.50 -3.19 8.67
N LEU A 130 -35.07 -2.69 9.82
CA LEU A 130 -35.98 -2.37 10.90
C LEU A 130 -36.90 -1.23 10.50
N ILE A 131 -38.17 -1.42 10.70
CA ILE A 131 -39.19 -0.43 10.35
C ILE A 131 -39.84 0.17 11.60
N ALA A 132 -40.58 1.25 11.40
CA ALA A 132 -41.29 1.88 12.49
C ALA A 132 -42.35 0.94 13.05
N ASP A 133 -42.46 0.88 14.38
CA ASP A 133 -43.53 0.17 15.05
C ASP A 133 -44.89 0.75 14.62
N PRO A 134 -45.79 -0.04 14.00
CA PRO A 134 -47.10 0.47 13.58
C PRO A 134 -47.95 1.03 14.73
N SER A 135 -47.74 0.56 15.95
CA SER A 135 -48.42 1.04 17.13
C SER A 135 -47.84 2.34 17.70
N ASP A 136 -46.58 2.63 17.45
CA ASP A 136 -45.85 3.85 17.85
C ASP A 136 -44.76 4.18 16.83
N THR A 137 -45.12 4.89 15.76
CA THR A 137 -44.21 5.24 14.65
C THR A 137 -42.99 6.05 15.03
N SER A 138 -42.90 6.52 16.28
CA SER A 138 -41.67 7.15 16.81
C SER A 138 -40.58 6.15 17.24
N LYS A 139 -40.90 4.88 17.27
CA LYS A 139 -40.01 3.79 17.64
C LYS A 139 -39.75 2.87 16.47
N LEU A 140 -38.62 2.17 16.51
CA LEU A 140 -38.33 1.04 15.64
C LEU A 140 -38.65 -0.25 16.37
N LEU A 141 -39.09 -1.24 15.64
CA LEU A 141 -39.17 -2.61 16.15
C LEU A 141 -37.75 -3.07 16.53
N GLN A 142 -37.64 -3.78 17.64
CA GLN A 142 -36.36 -4.22 18.16
C GLN A 142 -36.15 -5.70 17.84
N ILE A 143 -34.94 -6.08 17.51
CA ILE A 143 -34.57 -7.49 17.39
C ILE A 143 -34.57 -8.10 18.80
N THR A 144 -35.48 -9.00 19.06
CA THR A 144 -35.66 -9.65 20.37
C THR A 144 -35.35 -11.13 20.33
N ASP A 145 -35.49 -11.81 19.19
CA ASP A 145 -35.18 -13.22 19.05
C ASP A 145 -33.73 -13.44 18.58
N ALA A 146 -32.96 -14.20 19.35
CA ALA A 146 -31.61 -14.61 18.98
C ALA A 146 -31.58 -15.50 17.72
N ALA A 147 -32.71 -16.12 17.36
CA ALA A 147 -32.86 -16.90 16.14
C ALA A 147 -32.81 -16.04 14.86
N ALA A 148 -32.98 -14.72 14.98
CA ALA A 148 -32.72 -13.77 13.88
C ALA A 148 -31.29 -13.92 13.32
N GLY A 149 -30.35 -14.40 14.15
CA GLY A 149 -29.03 -14.86 13.72
C GLY A 149 -28.15 -13.81 13.05
N ASN A 150 -27.07 -14.27 12.46
CA ASN A 150 -26.07 -13.39 11.84
C ASN A 150 -26.36 -13.22 10.34
N VAL A 151 -26.22 -12.00 9.83
CA VAL A 151 -26.21 -11.73 8.38
C VAL A 151 -24.82 -12.02 7.81
N THR A 152 -24.77 -12.79 6.74
CA THR A 152 -23.53 -13.03 6.01
C THR A 152 -23.45 -12.10 4.81
N VAL A 153 -22.33 -11.39 4.65
CA VAL A 153 -22.08 -10.55 3.48
C VAL A 153 -20.89 -11.10 2.71
N LYS A 154 -21.08 -11.30 1.40
CA LYS A 154 -20.02 -11.78 0.52
C LYS A 154 -19.64 -10.73 -0.50
N LEU A 155 -18.34 -10.57 -0.75
CA LEU A 155 -17.84 -9.85 -1.89
C LEU A 155 -17.72 -10.81 -3.06
N GLN A 156 -18.58 -10.66 -4.05
CA GLN A 156 -18.72 -11.61 -5.17
C GLN A 156 -18.39 -10.93 -6.50
N ALA A 157 -18.00 -11.73 -7.49
CA ALA A 157 -17.83 -11.23 -8.85
C ALA A 157 -19.21 -10.83 -9.42
N TYR A 158 -19.21 -9.69 -10.12
CA TYR A 158 -20.39 -9.17 -10.80
C TYR A 158 -20.33 -9.47 -12.30
N ASP A 159 -21.41 -9.99 -12.84
CA ASP A 159 -21.57 -10.24 -14.26
C ASP A 159 -22.49 -9.18 -14.88
N GLU A 160 -21.91 -8.34 -15.74
CA GLU A 160 -22.66 -7.27 -16.44
C GLU A 160 -23.73 -7.80 -17.40
N ALA A 161 -23.50 -8.99 -17.98
CA ALA A 161 -24.43 -9.53 -18.97
C ALA A 161 -25.73 -9.97 -18.33
N SER A 162 -25.67 -10.56 -17.14
CA SER A 162 -26.84 -10.98 -16.37
C SER A 162 -27.33 -9.92 -15.39
N ASN A 163 -26.57 -8.83 -15.20
CA ASN A 163 -26.82 -7.80 -14.17
C ASN A 163 -26.98 -8.42 -12.78
N SER A 164 -26.13 -9.38 -12.44
CA SER A 164 -26.21 -10.15 -11.21
C SER A 164 -24.81 -10.52 -10.68
N TYR A 165 -24.78 -11.07 -9.50
CA TYR A 165 -23.57 -11.65 -8.94
C TYR A 165 -23.39 -13.10 -9.39
N THR A 166 -22.15 -13.58 -9.30
CA THR A 166 -21.80 -14.99 -9.57
C THR A 166 -21.42 -15.70 -8.27
N ASP A 167 -21.24 -17.02 -8.34
CA ASP A 167 -20.80 -17.81 -7.18
C ASP A 167 -19.35 -17.55 -6.77
N THR A 168 -18.55 -16.84 -7.59
CA THR A 168 -17.17 -16.51 -7.27
C THR A 168 -17.13 -15.51 -6.12
N THR A 169 -16.62 -15.94 -4.97
CA THR A 169 -16.52 -15.15 -3.75
C THR A 169 -15.06 -14.81 -3.45
N TYR A 170 -14.76 -13.54 -3.25
CA TYR A 170 -13.42 -13.03 -2.93
C TYR A 170 -13.21 -12.78 -1.44
N GLY A 171 -14.28 -12.62 -0.69
CA GLY A 171 -14.23 -12.41 0.74
C GLY A 171 -15.60 -12.48 1.37
N THR A 172 -15.64 -12.68 2.69
CA THR A 172 -16.88 -12.83 3.46
C THR A 172 -16.72 -12.11 4.78
N ALA A 173 -17.76 -11.40 5.18
CA ALA A 173 -17.94 -10.88 6.53
C ALA A 173 -19.24 -11.39 7.11
N THR A 174 -19.32 -11.41 8.45
CA THR A 174 -20.51 -11.78 9.18
C THR A 174 -20.86 -10.62 10.11
N ILE A 175 -22.12 -10.19 10.05
CA ILE A 175 -22.65 -9.18 10.97
C ILE A 175 -23.33 -9.94 12.12
N PRO A 176 -22.79 -9.85 13.34
CA PRO A 176 -23.36 -10.51 14.50
C PRO A 176 -24.80 -10.05 14.79
N PHE A 177 -25.60 -10.93 15.37
CA PHE A 177 -26.95 -10.62 15.80
C PHE A 177 -27.04 -9.29 16.61
N ALA A 178 -26.13 -9.09 17.54
CA ALA A 178 -26.09 -7.87 18.36
C ALA A 178 -25.84 -6.58 17.56
N ASP A 179 -25.22 -6.68 16.39
CA ASP A 179 -24.83 -5.54 15.55
C ASP A 179 -25.79 -5.29 14.36
N LEU A 180 -26.86 -6.08 14.24
CA LEU A 180 -27.79 -6.01 13.09
C LEU A 180 -28.47 -4.63 12.95
N VAL A 181 -28.54 -3.82 13.99
CA VAL A 181 -29.10 -2.47 13.93
C VAL A 181 -28.20 -1.50 13.17
N THR A 182 -26.87 -1.60 13.31
CA THR A 182 -25.89 -0.73 12.65
C THR A 182 -25.16 -1.37 11.49
N GLY A 183 -24.93 -2.66 11.60
CA GLY A 183 -24.46 -3.53 10.53
C GLY A 183 -23.16 -3.16 9.85
N ASN A 184 -22.19 -2.56 10.56
CA ASN A 184 -20.88 -2.24 9.98
C ASN A 184 -20.12 -3.51 9.58
N LEU A 185 -19.50 -3.47 8.41
CA LEU A 185 -18.71 -4.58 7.89
C LEU A 185 -17.34 -4.13 7.37
N SER A 186 -16.41 -5.07 7.39
CA SER A 186 -15.11 -4.91 6.76
C SER A 186 -14.68 -6.26 6.18
N ILE A 187 -14.34 -6.29 4.90
CA ILE A 187 -13.83 -7.47 4.22
C ILE A 187 -12.42 -7.17 3.74
N ASN A 188 -11.44 -7.88 4.26
CA ASN A 188 -10.07 -7.81 3.77
C ASN A 188 -9.83 -8.90 2.73
N VAL A 189 -9.38 -8.50 1.55
CA VAL A 189 -9.05 -9.39 0.44
C VAL A 189 -7.55 -9.32 0.20
N GLY A 190 -6.87 -10.46 0.28
CA GLY A 190 -5.43 -10.55 0.09
C GLY A 190 -4.99 -10.09 -1.30
N ALA A 191 -3.73 -9.70 -1.42
CA ALA A 191 -3.10 -9.28 -2.66
C ALA A 191 -3.32 -10.30 -3.80
N ASN A 192 -3.57 -9.80 -5.00
CA ASN A 192 -3.77 -10.59 -6.23
C ASN A 192 -4.94 -11.62 -6.19
N THR A 193 -5.84 -11.51 -5.21
CA THR A 193 -7.02 -12.40 -5.11
C THR A 193 -8.08 -12.03 -6.13
N ILE A 194 -8.33 -10.73 -6.35
CA ILE A 194 -9.28 -10.24 -7.35
C ILE A 194 -8.50 -9.87 -8.60
N PRO A 195 -8.82 -10.46 -9.78
CA PRO A 195 -8.19 -10.05 -11.03
C PRO A 195 -8.43 -8.57 -11.33
N ASP A 196 -7.40 -7.89 -11.86
CA ASP A 196 -7.50 -6.49 -12.25
C ASP A 196 -8.61 -6.26 -13.29
N GLY A 197 -9.36 -5.17 -13.10
CA GLY A 197 -10.50 -4.84 -13.97
C GLY A 197 -11.78 -5.63 -13.69
N THR A 198 -11.79 -6.50 -12.67
CA THR A 198 -12.99 -7.24 -12.27
C THR A 198 -13.99 -6.29 -11.62
N LYS A 199 -15.26 -6.37 -12.02
CA LYS A 199 -16.36 -5.79 -11.25
C LYS A 199 -16.78 -6.72 -10.14
N VAL A 200 -17.03 -6.17 -8.97
CA VAL A 200 -17.45 -6.89 -7.78
C VAL A 200 -18.68 -6.26 -7.16
N VAL A 201 -19.36 -6.99 -6.31
CA VAL A 201 -20.55 -6.50 -5.62
C VAL A 201 -20.62 -7.14 -4.22
N LEU A 202 -21.10 -6.38 -3.26
CA LEU A 202 -21.47 -6.91 -1.96
C LEU A 202 -22.87 -7.53 -2.06
N VAL A 203 -23.03 -8.72 -1.53
CA VAL A 203 -24.31 -9.42 -1.45
C VAL A 203 -24.56 -9.83 0.00
N SER A 204 -25.64 -9.35 0.58
CA SER A 204 -26.07 -9.73 1.92
C SER A 204 -27.04 -10.92 1.86
N TYR A 205 -26.85 -11.87 2.77
CA TYR A 205 -27.65 -13.08 2.86
C TYR A 205 -28.37 -13.13 4.20
N SER A 206 -29.65 -13.52 4.18
CA SER A 206 -30.39 -13.82 5.40
C SER A 206 -29.69 -14.90 6.24
N PRO A 207 -29.94 -14.97 7.56
CA PRO A 207 -29.29 -15.97 8.40
C PRO A 207 -29.52 -17.41 7.96
N ASN A 208 -30.72 -17.72 7.47
CA ASN A 208 -31.05 -19.04 6.89
C ASN A 208 -30.52 -19.25 5.45
N GLY A 209 -29.97 -18.20 4.84
CA GLY A 209 -29.40 -18.26 3.47
C GLY A 209 -30.41 -18.35 2.33
N LYS A 210 -31.70 -18.24 2.59
CA LYS A 210 -32.74 -18.34 1.53
C LYS A 210 -32.87 -17.05 0.71
N HIS A 211 -32.63 -15.89 1.33
CA HIS A 211 -32.76 -14.60 0.68
C HIS A 211 -31.38 -13.91 0.53
N ALA A 212 -31.20 -13.23 -0.58
CA ALA A 212 -29.99 -12.47 -0.86
C ALA A 212 -30.34 -11.14 -1.51
N VAL A 213 -29.69 -10.07 -1.06
CA VAL A 213 -29.85 -8.73 -1.61
C VAL A 213 -28.49 -8.19 -2.07
N MET A 214 -28.44 -7.83 -3.34
CA MET A 214 -27.24 -7.32 -4.01
C MET A 214 -27.14 -5.79 -3.83
N GLY A 215 -25.94 -5.32 -3.51
CA GLY A 215 -25.58 -3.89 -3.50
C GLY A 215 -25.33 -3.34 -4.89
N ASP A 216 -24.71 -2.15 -4.95
CA ASP A 216 -24.31 -1.57 -6.21
C ASP A 216 -22.95 -2.15 -6.67
N PRO A 217 -22.78 -2.40 -7.97
CA PRO A 217 -21.52 -2.90 -8.50
C PRO A 217 -20.37 -1.91 -8.29
N LEU A 218 -19.21 -2.45 -7.91
CA LEU A 218 -17.97 -1.72 -7.72
C LEU A 218 -16.99 -2.12 -8.80
N SER A 219 -16.36 -1.11 -9.43
CA SER A 219 -15.19 -1.36 -10.26
C SER A 219 -13.99 -1.55 -9.36
N PHE A 220 -13.37 -2.71 -9.45
CA PHE A 220 -12.19 -3.04 -8.69
C PHE A 220 -10.97 -2.97 -9.61
N SER A 221 -10.01 -2.10 -9.28
CA SER A 221 -8.73 -2.04 -9.96
C SER A 221 -7.62 -1.93 -8.94
N VAL A 222 -6.63 -2.81 -9.05
CA VAL A 222 -5.39 -2.69 -8.28
C VAL A 222 -4.65 -1.46 -8.80
N PRO A 223 -4.20 -0.53 -7.94
CA PRO A 223 -3.38 0.58 -8.38
C PRO A 223 -2.09 0.10 -9.05
N ASP A 224 -1.64 0.83 -10.05
CA ASP A 224 -0.44 0.46 -10.80
C ASP A 224 0.80 0.37 -9.89
N LYS A 225 0.90 1.20 -8.84
CA LYS A 225 1.96 1.11 -7.81
C LYS A 225 2.00 -0.24 -7.06
N ASP A 226 0.90 -0.98 -7.03
CA ASP A 226 0.79 -2.28 -6.37
C ASP A 226 0.92 -3.46 -7.35
N LYS A 227 0.88 -3.18 -8.67
CA LYS A 227 1.14 -4.15 -9.75
C LYS A 227 2.60 -4.17 -10.17
N TYR A 228 3.26 -3.00 -10.13
CA TYR A 228 4.59 -2.78 -10.64
C TYR A 228 5.58 -2.57 -9.50
N ASN A 229 6.87 -2.69 -9.81
CA ASN A 229 7.96 -2.42 -8.89
C ASN A 229 8.90 -1.40 -9.53
N ALA A 230 9.07 -0.24 -8.91
CA ALA A 230 10.07 0.73 -9.30
C ALA A 230 11.39 0.42 -8.61
N ASN A 231 12.41 0.14 -9.41
CA ASN A 231 13.73 -0.24 -8.93
C ASN A 231 14.75 0.84 -9.31
N GLY A 232 15.43 1.39 -8.32
CA GLY A 232 16.55 2.29 -8.54
C GLY A 232 17.82 1.51 -8.84
N GLY A 233 18.53 1.94 -9.87
CA GLY A 233 19.83 1.41 -10.23
C GLY A 233 20.99 2.23 -9.67
N THR A 234 22.17 2.05 -10.27
CA THR A 234 23.38 2.79 -9.93
C THR A 234 23.80 3.66 -11.12
N VAL A 235 24.11 4.92 -10.85
CA VAL A 235 24.73 5.86 -11.80
C VAL A 235 26.20 5.98 -11.44
N ASN A 236 27.08 5.59 -12.36
CA ASN A 236 28.51 5.72 -12.15
C ASN A 236 29.00 7.07 -12.68
N GLN A 237 29.70 7.81 -11.85
CA GLN A 237 30.27 9.09 -12.16
C GLN A 237 31.78 9.09 -11.92
N ASP A 238 32.52 9.91 -12.65
CA ASP A 238 33.91 10.19 -12.29
C ASP A 238 34.00 10.90 -10.94
N TYR A 239 35.08 10.68 -10.23
CA TYR A 239 35.33 11.36 -8.94
C TYR A 239 35.04 12.84 -9.02
N GLY A 240 34.27 13.37 -8.07
CA GLY A 240 33.93 14.79 -7.97
C GLY A 240 33.06 15.34 -9.11
N THR A 241 32.42 14.50 -9.89
CA THR A 241 31.56 14.92 -10.99
C THR A 241 30.08 14.76 -10.59
N LYS A 242 29.31 15.83 -10.62
CA LYS A 242 27.90 15.81 -10.30
C LYS A 242 27.10 14.99 -11.33
N ALA A 243 26.22 14.12 -10.86
CA ALA A 243 25.35 13.35 -11.73
C ALA A 243 24.33 14.26 -12.44
N LYS A 244 23.98 13.89 -13.67
CA LYS A 244 22.95 14.57 -14.44
C LYS A 244 21.58 14.01 -14.08
N GLU A 245 20.58 14.86 -14.10
CA GLU A 245 19.19 14.47 -13.84
C GLU A 245 18.75 13.31 -14.73
N GLN A 246 19.04 13.38 -16.04
CA GLN A 246 18.62 12.35 -16.99
C GLN A 246 19.23 10.99 -16.67
N ASP A 247 20.50 10.94 -16.29
CA ASP A 247 21.18 9.67 -15.95
C ASP A 247 20.55 9.02 -14.72
N ILE A 248 20.10 9.83 -13.75
CA ILE A 248 19.38 9.36 -12.55
C ILE A 248 18.01 8.83 -12.92
N LEU A 249 17.24 9.54 -13.74
CA LEU A 249 15.91 9.11 -14.17
C LEU A 249 15.98 7.82 -15.03
N ASP A 250 17.00 7.68 -15.85
CA ASP A 250 17.22 6.50 -16.70
C ASP A 250 17.66 5.27 -15.89
N ALA A 251 18.30 5.49 -14.73
CA ALA A 251 18.68 4.41 -13.81
C ALA A 251 17.49 3.77 -13.07
N VAL A 252 16.31 4.40 -13.12
CA VAL A 252 15.08 3.80 -12.54
C VAL A 252 14.41 2.92 -13.58
N THR A 253 14.26 1.63 -13.25
CA THR A 253 13.53 0.66 -14.04
C THR A 253 12.22 0.30 -13.35
N VAL A 254 11.19 0.01 -14.14
CA VAL A 254 9.89 -0.46 -13.62
C VAL A 254 9.62 -1.84 -14.21
N THR A 255 9.32 -2.78 -13.34
CA THR A 255 9.05 -4.18 -13.71
C THR A 255 7.72 -4.66 -13.17
N GLU A 256 7.20 -5.73 -13.76
CA GLU A 256 6.06 -6.49 -13.26
C GLU A 256 6.42 -7.97 -13.19
N THR A 257 5.83 -8.69 -12.24
CA THR A 257 6.04 -10.14 -12.13
C THR A 257 5.04 -10.88 -12.97
N LYS A 258 5.50 -11.54 -14.03
CA LYS A 258 4.69 -12.43 -14.89
C LYS A 258 5.23 -13.85 -14.86
N GLY A 259 4.40 -14.78 -14.39
CA GLY A 259 4.80 -16.18 -14.32
C GLY A 259 6.04 -16.44 -13.43
N GLY A 260 6.25 -15.61 -12.41
CA GLY A 260 7.40 -15.67 -11.51
C GLY A 260 8.69 -15.03 -12.06
N GLN A 261 8.60 -14.31 -13.18
CA GLN A 261 9.71 -13.56 -13.77
C GLN A 261 9.42 -12.06 -13.78
N GLU A 262 10.45 -11.26 -13.50
CA GLU A 262 10.39 -9.82 -13.63
C GLU A 262 10.53 -9.42 -15.10
N VAL A 263 9.54 -8.71 -15.64
CA VAL A 263 9.55 -8.20 -17.02
C VAL A 263 9.38 -6.69 -17.01
N PRO A 264 10.03 -5.96 -17.94
CA PRO A 264 9.87 -4.52 -18.02
C PRO A 264 8.42 -4.12 -18.31
N VAL A 265 7.95 -3.09 -17.62
CA VAL A 265 6.65 -2.46 -17.87
C VAL A 265 6.75 -1.55 -19.08
N SER A 266 5.71 -1.54 -19.93
CA SER A 266 5.67 -0.68 -21.11
C SER A 266 5.60 0.81 -20.73
N ALA A 267 6.21 1.67 -21.58
CA ALA A 267 6.37 3.10 -21.28
C ALA A 267 5.03 3.84 -21.12
N ASP A 268 3.96 3.39 -21.75
CA ASP A 268 2.62 3.98 -21.63
C ASP A 268 1.98 3.82 -20.25
N LYS A 269 2.51 2.92 -19.43
CA LYS A 269 2.10 2.74 -18.03
C LYS A 269 2.77 3.69 -17.05
N ILE A 270 3.81 4.40 -17.50
CA ILE A 270 4.58 5.34 -16.68
C ILE A 270 4.27 6.75 -17.17
N GLN A 271 3.58 7.53 -16.36
CA GLN A 271 3.26 8.91 -16.68
C GLN A 271 4.47 9.82 -16.53
N GLN A 272 5.23 9.66 -15.45
CA GLN A 272 6.36 10.53 -15.11
C GLN A 272 7.33 9.85 -14.15
N LYS A 273 8.63 10.20 -14.29
CA LYS A 273 9.65 10.03 -13.27
C LYS A 273 10.16 11.40 -12.88
N ALA A 274 10.28 11.70 -11.59
CA ALA A 274 10.74 12.99 -11.09
C ALA A 274 11.65 12.82 -9.88
N ILE A 275 12.74 13.61 -9.84
CA ILE A 275 13.63 13.61 -8.68
C ILE A 275 12.93 14.30 -7.51
N LYS A 276 12.98 13.67 -6.35
CA LYS A 276 12.45 14.18 -5.09
C LYS A 276 13.57 14.91 -4.34
N GLY A 277 13.49 16.21 -4.28
CA GLY A 277 14.53 17.04 -3.67
C GLY A 277 15.58 17.53 -4.68
N THR A 278 16.83 17.57 -4.26
CA THR A 278 17.96 18.05 -5.07
C THR A 278 18.98 16.95 -5.32
N ILE A 279 19.62 16.99 -6.47
CA ILE A 279 20.78 16.13 -6.76
C ILE A 279 21.93 16.60 -5.87
N PRO A 280 22.49 15.72 -5.03
CA PRO A 280 23.57 16.11 -4.13
C PRO A 280 24.85 16.49 -4.90
N GLU A 281 25.64 17.36 -4.31
CA GLU A 281 27.00 17.61 -4.77
C GLU A 281 27.88 16.42 -4.40
N PRO A 282 28.87 16.08 -5.24
CA PRO A 282 29.80 15.00 -4.95
C PRO A 282 30.51 15.21 -3.61
N SER A 283 30.58 14.17 -2.80
CA SER A 283 31.34 14.20 -1.55
C SER A 283 32.83 14.15 -1.83
N ALA A 284 33.60 14.92 -1.05
CA ALA A 284 35.07 14.96 -1.20
C ALA A 284 35.73 13.61 -0.89
N ASP A 285 35.12 12.80 -0.03
CA ASP A 285 35.62 11.47 0.32
C ASP A 285 35.20 10.38 -0.70
N GLY A 286 34.59 10.77 -1.81
CA GLY A 286 34.17 9.84 -2.87
C GLY A 286 33.07 8.87 -2.46
N SER A 287 32.45 9.05 -1.30
CA SER A 287 31.40 8.15 -0.83
C SER A 287 30.19 8.20 -1.75
N ASP A 288 29.55 7.03 -1.91
CA ASP A 288 28.31 6.88 -2.65
C ASP A 288 27.21 7.75 -2.03
N GLN A 289 26.35 8.27 -2.89
CA GLN A 289 25.21 9.08 -2.50
C GLN A 289 23.93 8.53 -3.08
N THR A 290 22.78 8.90 -2.51
CA THR A 290 21.49 8.41 -2.97
C THR A 290 20.57 9.57 -3.36
N VAL A 291 19.71 9.29 -4.34
CA VAL A 291 18.66 10.21 -4.80
C VAL A 291 17.34 9.43 -4.88
N THR A 292 16.29 10.00 -4.32
CA THR A 292 14.95 9.44 -4.44
C THR A 292 14.28 9.96 -5.70
N VAL A 293 13.73 9.03 -6.49
CA VAL A 293 12.93 9.32 -7.67
C VAL A 293 11.50 8.85 -7.42
N GLU A 294 10.54 9.75 -7.58
CA GLU A 294 9.12 9.43 -7.58
C GLU A 294 8.71 9.01 -8.98
N VAL A 295 8.13 7.82 -9.11
CA VAL A 295 7.50 7.29 -10.32
C VAL A 295 5.99 7.49 -10.19
N THR A 296 5.40 8.22 -11.13
CA THR A 296 3.94 8.36 -11.26
C THR A 296 3.48 7.48 -12.41
N TYR A 297 2.55 6.58 -12.12
CA TYR A 297 1.97 5.66 -13.10
C TYR A 297 0.81 6.28 -13.87
N ALA A 298 0.35 5.59 -14.91
CA ALA A 298 -0.73 6.07 -15.79
C ALA A 298 -2.07 6.26 -15.06
N ASP A 299 -2.32 5.52 -13.99
CA ASP A 299 -3.51 5.65 -13.14
C ASP A 299 -3.37 6.76 -12.07
N GLY A 300 -2.22 7.48 -12.03
CA GLY A 300 -1.92 8.53 -11.07
C GLY A 300 -1.36 8.03 -9.75
N SER A 301 -1.27 6.73 -9.51
CA SER A 301 -0.62 6.17 -8.33
C SER A 301 0.89 6.38 -8.38
N LYS A 302 1.56 6.39 -7.21
CA LYS A 302 2.95 6.79 -7.09
C LYS A 302 3.76 5.82 -6.25
N GLU A 303 5.03 5.65 -6.62
CA GLU A 303 6.01 4.85 -5.90
C GLU A 303 7.36 5.57 -5.89
N GLU A 304 8.21 5.27 -4.92
CA GLU A 304 9.55 5.85 -4.81
C GLU A 304 10.61 4.79 -5.05
N ALA A 305 11.62 5.15 -5.86
CA ALA A 305 12.80 4.36 -6.09
C ALA A 305 14.04 5.12 -5.63
N THR A 306 15.00 4.42 -5.02
CA THR A 306 16.27 5.00 -4.59
C THR A 306 17.36 4.67 -5.61
N VAL A 307 17.94 5.70 -6.22
CA VAL A 307 19.08 5.59 -7.14
C VAL A 307 20.36 5.87 -6.36
N THR A 308 21.35 5.01 -6.52
CA THR A 308 22.70 5.20 -5.95
C THR A 308 23.59 5.90 -6.98
N ILE A 309 24.28 6.94 -6.58
CA ILE A 309 25.35 7.58 -7.36
C ILE A 309 26.67 7.07 -6.80
N SER A 310 27.42 6.32 -7.59
CA SER A 310 28.72 5.79 -7.22
C SER A 310 29.80 6.54 -7.96
N TYR A 311 30.86 6.91 -7.24
CA TYR A 311 31.94 7.71 -7.78
C TYR A 311 33.17 6.85 -8.01
N GLY A 312 33.87 7.12 -9.13
CA GLY A 312 35.20 6.57 -9.39
C GLY A 312 36.24 7.07 -8.40
N GLU A 313 37.41 6.44 -8.41
CA GLU A 313 38.51 6.79 -7.50
C GLU A 313 39.26 8.04 -7.97
N ALA A 314 39.71 8.87 -7.02
CA ALA A 314 40.46 10.10 -7.33
C ALA A 314 41.77 9.81 -8.06
N LYS A 315 42.47 8.74 -7.70
CA LYS A 315 43.72 8.33 -8.39
C LYS A 315 43.52 8.03 -9.88
N ASP A 316 42.33 7.62 -10.31
CA ASP A 316 42.06 7.34 -11.71
C ASP A 316 41.74 8.60 -12.52
N LYS A 317 41.36 9.67 -11.82
CA LYS A 317 41.05 10.96 -12.44
C LYS A 317 42.22 11.91 -12.47
N TYR A 318 43.06 11.91 -11.45
CA TYR A 318 44.15 12.83 -11.30
C TYR A 318 45.50 12.18 -11.57
N ALA A 319 46.47 12.97 -12.05
CA ALA A 319 47.82 12.51 -12.33
C ALA A 319 48.80 13.53 -11.74
N PRO A 320 49.31 13.32 -10.55
CA PRO A 320 50.29 14.24 -9.93
C PRO A 320 51.61 14.19 -10.67
N VAL A 321 52.22 15.37 -10.85
CA VAL A 321 53.47 15.53 -11.59
C VAL A 321 54.57 15.98 -10.63
N GLY A 322 55.69 15.22 -10.62
CA GLY A 322 56.85 15.55 -9.82
C GLY A 322 57.62 16.76 -10.35
N GLN A 323 58.16 17.55 -9.45
CA GLN A 323 59.14 18.59 -9.76
C GLN A 323 60.34 18.51 -8.82
N GLU A 324 61.49 19.00 -9.28
CA GLU A 324 62.70 19.04 -8.47
C GLU A 324 62.52 19.97 -7.26
N VAL A 325 63.02 19.50 -6.12
CA VAL A 325 63.09 20.29 -4.89
C VAL A 325 64.54 20.41 -4.42
N SER A 326 64.93 21.54 -3.89
CA SER A 326 66.23 21.72 -3.31
C SER A 326 66.13 21.76 -1.79
N VAL A 327 67.12 21.13 -1.11
CA VAL A 327 67.15 21.09 0.36
C VAL A 327 68.60 21.15 0.83
N ASN A 328 68.81 21.70 2.02
CA ASN A 328 70.11 21.70 2.65
C ASN A 328 70.53 20.32 3.15
N LYS A 329 71.80 20.00 3.03
CA LYS A 329 72.36 18.75 3.56
C LYS A 329 71.87 18.49 5.00
N GLY A 330 71.40 17.30 5.27
CA GLY A 330 70.89 16.82 6.57
C GLY A 330 69.45 17.27 6.91
N SER A 331 68.76 18.05 6.04
CA SER A 331 67.41 18.46 6.22
C SER A 331 66.46 17.63 5.33
N GLN A 332 65.24 17.36 5.78
CA GLN A 332 64.22 16.70 4.96
C GLN A 332 63.51 17.71 4.06
N PRO A 333 63.38 17.43 2.77
CA PRO A 333 62.57 18.30 1.87
C PRO A 333 61.07 18.20 2.18
N ASN A 334 60.34 19.30 1.88
CA ASN A 334 58.88 19.28 1.94
C ASN A 334 58.32 18.44 0.77
N ALA A 335 57.58 17.36 1.06
CA ALA A 335 57.00 16.48 0.06
C ALA A 335 56.03 17.22 -0.87
N GLU A 336 55.19 18.13 -0.33
CA GLU A 336 54.25 18.94 -1.10
C GLU A 336 54.93 19.82 -2.15
N ALA A 337 56.09 20.34 -1.83
CA ALA A 337 56.89 21.16 -2.76
C ALA A 337 57.38 20.35 -3.97
N GLY A 338 57.47 19.03 -3.86
CA GLY A 338 57.85 18.12 -4.92
C GLY A 338 56.75 17.83 -5.94
N ILE A 339 55.54 18.36 -5.77
CA ILE A 339 54.41 18.18 -6.70
C ILE A 339 54.11 19.49 -7.42
N GLN A 340 54.30 19.48 -8.74
CA GLN A 340 54.17 20.65 -9.60
C GLN A 340 52.75 21.16 -9.71
N ASN A 341 51.79 20.23 -9.96
CA ASN A 341 50.41 20.53 -10.25
C ASN A 341 49.48 20.35 -9.03
N LYS A 342 49.97 20.58 -7.85
CA LYS A 342 49.21 20.40 -6.60
C LYS A 342 47.90 21.20 -6.55
N ASN A 343 47.83 22.34 -7.24
CA ASN A 343 46.65 23.19 -7.30
C ASN A 343 45.54 22.60 -8.18
N ASP A 344 45.85 21.60 -9.03
CA ASP A 344 44.90 20.90 -9.87
C ASP A 344 44.34 19.66 -9.17
N LEU A 345 44.91 19.30 -8.00
CA LEU A 345 44.48 18.17 -7.21
C LEU A 345 43.34 18.55 -6.24
N PRO A 346 42.51 17.59 -5.80
CA PRO A 346 41.40 17.90 -4.93
C PRO A 346 41.82 18.52 -3.61
N GLN A 347 41.00 19.45 -3.10
CA GLN A 347 41.24 20.04 -1.79
C GLN A 347 41.21 18.94 -0.70
N GLY A 348 42.19 18.97 0.19
CA GLY A 348 42.35 17.96 1.24
C GLY A 348 43.33 16.84 0.86
N THR A 349 43.98 16.91 -0.34
CA THR A 349 45.08 16.04 -0.70
C THR A 349 46.27 16.26 0.23
N THR A 350 46.89 15.14 0.67
CA THR A 350 48.09 15.18 1.53
C THR A 350 49.30 14.58 0.80
N TYR A 351 50.48 15.00 1.24
CA TYR A 351 51.74 14.66 0.59
C TYR A 351 52.77 14.20 1.62
N ASP A 352 53.22 12.98 1.50
CA ASP A 352 54.22 12.41 2.41
C ASP A 352 55.32 11.70 1.62
N TRP A 353 56.55 11.76 2.12
CA TRP A 353 57.60 10.92 1.58
C TRP A 353 57.32 9.45 1.94
N LYS A 354 57.40 8.55 0.96
CA LYS A 354 57.24 7.10 1.18
C LYS A 354 58.27 6.53 2.17
N ALA A 355 59.45 7.12 2.13
CA ALA A 355 60.55 6.91 3.09
C ALA A 355 61.34 8.24 3.22
N PRO A 356 61.98 8.47 4.35
CA PRO A 356 62.88 9.62 4.49
C PRO A 356 63.90 9.69 3.33
N VAL A 357 64.03 10.87 2.71
CA VAL A 357 65.01 11.06 1.64
C VAL A 357 66.41 11.13 2.25
N ASP A 358 67.36 10.40 1.69
CA ASP A 358 68.75 10.48 2.09
C ASP A 358 69.36 11.81 1.60
N THR A 359 69.60 12.74 2.54
CA THR A 359 70.20 14.05 2.31
C THR A 359 71.57 14.19 2.97
N SER A 360 72.20 13.06 3.29
CA SER A 360 73.50 13.03 3.97
C SER A 360 74.64 13.50 3.09
N THR A 361 74.50 13.38 1.77
CA THR A 361 75.56 13.75 0.79
C THR A 361 74.98 14.77 -0.20
N PRO A 362 75.74 15.91 -0.46
CA PRO A 362 75.39 16.89 -1.48
C PRO A 362 75.31 16.26 -2.88
N GLY A 363 74.34 16.71 -3.70
CA GLY A 363 74.17 16.26 -5.05
C GLY A 363 72.72 15.84 -5.32
N GLU A 364 72.46 15.29 -6.50
CA GLU A 364 71.14 14.83 -6.89
C GLU A 364 70.83 13.47 -6.26
N THR A 365 69.64 13.33 -5.71
CA THR A 365 69.05 12.10 -5.24
C THR A 365 67.55 12.07 -5.66
N THR A 366 66.84 10.97 -5.42
CA THR A 366 65.45 10.85 -5.69
C THR A 366 64.70 10.35 -4.45
N GLY A 367 63.44 10.76 -4.33
CA GLY A 367 62.52 10.25 -3.34
C GLY A 367 61.15 10.00 -3.97
N THR A 368 60.37 9.16 -3.35
CA THR A 368 58.98 8.93 -3.79
C THR A 368 58.02 9.67 -2.86
N VAL A 369 57.22 10.54 -3.42
CA VAL A 369 56.12 11.21 -2.72
C VAL A 369 54.88 10.35 -2.87
N VAL A 370 54.23 10.03 -1.78
CA VAL A 370 52.86 9.43 -1.73
C VAL A 370 51.85 10.57 -1.66
N VAL A 371 51.07 10.72 -2.70
CA VAL A 371 49.97 11.67 -2.79
C VAL A 371 48.72 10.93 -2.34
N THR A 372 48.10 11.33 -1.23
CA THR A 372 46.88 10.71 -0.70
C THR A 372 45.72 11.64 -0.92
N TYR A 373 44.74 11.19 -1.68
CA TYR A 373 43.51 11.94 -1.99
C TYR A 373 42.49 11.87 -0.85
N PRO A 374 41.48 12.75 -0.83
CA PRO A 374 40.45 12.76 0.20
C PRO A 374 39.62 11.48 0.30
N ASP A 375 39.49 10.72 -0.81
CA ASP A 375 38.83 9.40 -0.85
C ASP A 375 39.72 8.26 -0.32
N GLY A 376 40.95 8.58 0.12
CA GLY A 376 41.93 7.63 0.64
C GLY A 376 42.74 6.90 -0.42
N THR A 377 42.44 7.09 -1.72
CA THR A 377 43.27 6.55 -2.81
C THR A 377 44.58 7.28 -2.93
N LYS A 378 45.57 6.64 -3.55
CA LYS A 378 46.96 7.15 -3.55
C LYS A 378 47.62 6.99 -4.88
N ASP A 379 48.49 7.98 -5.18
CA ASP A 379 49.49 7.90 -6.22
C ASP A 379 50.92 8.00 -5.65
N GLU A 380 51.87 7.44 -6.33
CA GLU A 380 53.28 7.53 -6.01
C GLU A 380 54.01 8.29 -7.13
N VAL A 381 54.75 9.32 -6.76
CA VAL A 381 55.46 10.18 -7.70
C VAL A 381 56.93 10.21 -7.35
N GLU A 382 57.79 9.88 -8.31
CA GLU A 382 59.23 10.09 -8.15
C GLU A 382 59.59 11.57 -8.27
N VAL A 383 60.34 12.08 -7.30
CA VAL A 383 60.73 13.48 -7.20
C VAL A 383 62.27 13.53 -7.11
N LYS A 384 62.88 14.36 -7.95
CA LYS A 384 64.31 14.70 -7.85
C LYS A 384 64.55 15.65 -6.68
N VAL A 385 65.56 15.35 -5.91
CA VAL A 385 65.98 16.17 -4.77
C VAL A 385 67.42 16.61 -4.94
N ASN A 386 67.65 17.90 -5.02
CA ASN A 386 68.96 18.50 -5.08
C ASN A 386 69.43 18.86 -3.67
N VAL A 387 70.41 18.14 -3.15
CA VAL A 387 70.95 18.38 -1.82
C VAL A 387 72.12 19.39 -1.92
N ILE A 388 71.95 20.55 -1.29
CA ILE A 388 72.88 21.62 -1.34
C ILE A 388 73.72 21.64 -0.07
N ASP A 389 75.02 21.76 -0.22
CA ASP A 389 75.92 22.06 0.89
C ASP A 389 75.97 23.55 1.14
N ALA A 390 75.11 24.03 2.07
CA ALA A 390 74.95 25.45 2.40
C ALA A 390 76.18 26.03 3.20
N ARG A 391 77.18 25.23 3.48
CA ARG A 391 78.38 25.78 4.17
C ARG A 391 79.03 26.77 3.25
N THR A 392 79.55 27.81 3.87
CA THR A 392 80.36 28.83 3.18
C THR A 392 81.64 28.15 2.62
N ASP A 393 82.16 28.66 1.52
CA ASP A 393 83.44 28.16 0.97
C ASP A 393 84.55 28.17 1.97
N THR A 394 84.60 29.17 2.83
CA THR A 394 85.54 29.23 3.94
C THR A 394 85.42 28.04 4.89
N GLU A 395 84.17 27.60 5.25
CA GLU A 395 83.92 26.48 6.13
C GLU A 395 84.27 25.16 5.44
N LYS A 396 83.99 24.99 4.12
CA LYS A 396 84.33 23.82 3.32
C LYS A 396 85.83 23.61 3.25
N TYR A 397 86.53 24.64 2.92
CA TYR A 397 88.00 24.58 2.76
C TYR A 397 88.73 24.51 4.09
N THR A 398 88.27 25.10 5.14
CA THR A 398 88.88 24.97 6.48
C THR A 398 88.86 23.53 6.95
N ALA A 399 87.82 22.78 6.64
CA ALA A 399 87.74 21.34 6.95
C ALA A 399 88.75 20.46 6.17
N GLN A 400 89.18 20.90 5.01
CA GLN A 400 90.13 20.19 4.17
C GLN A 400 91.58 20.38 4.52
N VAL A 401 91.94 21.37 5.32
CA VAL A 401 93.30 21.74 5.70
C VAL A 401 93.73 21.06 7.01
N CYS A 402 92.95 20.23 7.60
CA CYS A 402 93.33 19.46 8.79
C CYS A 402 94.18 18.25 8.43
N ASN A 403 95.25 17.98 9.19
CA ASN A 403 95.98 16.73 9.05
C ASN A 403 95.12 15.53 9.55
N PRO A 404 95.53 14.30 9.31
CA PRO A 404 94.78 13.09 9.79
C PRO A 404 94.57 13.07 11.29
N ASP A 405 95.35 13.77 12.07
CA ASP A 405 95.28 13.91 13.53
C ASP A 405 94.36 15.07 13.97
N GLY A 406 93.65 15.76 13.00
CA GLY A 406 92.76 16.86 13.28
C GLY A 406 93.42 18.21 13.64
N ILE A 407 94.75 18.32 13.45
CA ILE A 407 95.48 19.52 13.68
C ILE A 407 95.44 20.41 12.45
N VAL A 408 95.01 21.69 12.60
CA VAL A 408 95.01 22.68 11.52
C VAL A 408 96.43 23.02 11.18
N LEU A 409 96.95 22.71 9.97
CA LEU A 409 98.29 22.88 9.51
C LEU A 409 98.61 24.31 8.96
N GLY A 410 97.77 25.26 9.17
CA GLY A 410 98.00 26.64 8.80
C GLY A 410 96.81 27.53 8.96
N GLY A 411 96.95 28.73 9.52
CA GLY A 411 95.93 29.70 9.77
C GLY A 411 95.59 30.61 8.58
N GLY A 412 95.66 30.12 7.38
CA GLY A 412 95.38 30.90 6.18
C GLY A 412 94.00 30.50 5.57
N ILE A 413 93.10 31.46 5.43
CA ILE A 413 91.97 31.34 4.57
C ILE A 413 92.47 31.22 3.13
N MET A 414 92.29 30.08 2.48
CA MET A 414 92.57 30.01 1.04
C MET A 414 91.40 30.75 0.33
N ALA A 415 91.75 31.88 -0.27
CA ALA A 415 90.85 32.57 -1.16
C ALA A 415 90.62 31.67 -2.39
N GLN A 416 89.37 31.46 -2.78
CA GLN A 416 89.02 30.88 -4.04
C GLN A 416 89.44 31.88 -5.13
N GLU A 417 90.34 31.53 -6.02
CA GLU A 417 90.46 32.16 -7.32
C GLU A 417 89.37 31.64 -8.23
N ASP A 418 88.65 32.55 -8.90
CA ASP A 418 87.57 32.30 -9.81
C ASP A 418 87.90 31.33 -10.97
#